data_00c31fd3eca1211ffb822ad15ff75b5d
#
_entry.id   00c31fd3eca1211ffb822ad15ff75b5d
#
_cell.length_a   1.000
_cell.length_b   1.000
_cell.length_c   1.000
_cell.angle_alpha   90.00
_cell.angle_beta   90.00
_cell.angle_gamma   90.00
#
_symmetry.space_group_name_H-M   'P 1'
#
loop_
_entity.id
_entity.type
_entity.pdbx_description
1 polymer ?
#
loop_
_entity_poly.entity_id
_entity_poly.type
_entity_poly.pdbx_seq_one_letter_code
_entity_poly.pdbx_strand_id
1 'polypeptide(L)'
;RVHHSKESAVYHDPCELGRGNNIYKEPRELLNKVVNLQSVSQEAELGLCCGNSLGGVQLNAVQRDLIRIDALNVLQKNNPNYIATACPLCKKTFVKSAETDVKDIAEIIWLSMQNSRKPKFVHEIKQPKEEAVIEL
;
A
#
# COMPACT_ATOMS: atom_id res chain seq x y z
N ARG A 1 -13.72 5.10 14.21
CA ARG A 1 -14.38 5.18 12.91
C ARG A 1 -13.33 5.32 11.82
N VAL A 2 -13.44 4.58 10.73
CA VAL A 2 -12.54 4.64 9.58
C VAL A 2 -13.33 5.06 8.33
N HIS A 3 -12.63 5.69 7.38
CA HIS A 3 -13.19 6.04 6.09
C HIS A 3 -12.75 5.02 5.04
N HIS A 4 -13.69 4.48 4.27
CA HIS A 4 -13.37 3.60 3.15
C HIS A 4 -13.03 4.42 1.91
N SER A 5 -11.82 4.26 1.40
CA SER A 5 -11.36 4.87 0.15
C SER A 5 -11.87 4.07 -1.05
N LYS A 6 -12.06 4.74 -2.18
CA LYS A 6 -12.36 4.09 -3.47
C LYS A 6 -11.11 3.55 -4.18
N GLU A 7 -9.93 3.82 -3.64
CA GLU A 7 -8.67 3.34 -4.20
C GLU A 7 -8.55 1.82 -4.12
N SER A 8 -7.90 1.24 -5.11
CA SER A 8 -7.58 -0.19 -5.15
C SER A 8 -6.18 -0.44 -4.58
N ALA A 9 -6.04 -1.53 -3.86
CA ALA A 9 -4.77 -1.98 -3.32
C ALA A 9 -4.61 -3.48 -3.51
N VAL A 10 -3.36 -3.92 -3.57
CA VAL A 10 -2.97 -5.33 -3.40
C VAL A 10 -2.20 -5.47 -2.10
N TYR A 11 -2.24 -6.62 -1.49
CA TYR A 11 -1.51 -6.89 -0.26
C TYR A 11 -0.37 -7.87 -0.52
N HIS A 12 0.83 -7.47 -0.15
CA HIS A 12 2.00 -8.34 -0.10
C HIS A 12 2.10 -8.97 1.29
N ASP A 13 2.11 -10.29 1.34
CA ASP A 13 2.28 -11.06 2.58
C ASP A 13 3.75 -11.09 3.02
N PRO A 14 4.12 -10.42 4.11
CA PRO A 14 5.48 -10.51 4.64
C PRO A 14 5.79 -11.93 5.09
N CYS A 15 6.99 -12.45 4.80
CA CYS A 15 7.35 -13.82 5.11
C CYS A 15 7.29 -14.13 6.62
N GLU A 16 7.71 -13.21 7.47
CA GLU A 16 7.68 -13.38 8.93
C GLU A 16 6.24 -13.45 9.45
N LEU A 17 5.35 -12.59 8.99
CA LEU A 17 3.98 -12.55 9.43
C LEU A 17 3.17 -13.72 8.85
N GLY A 18 3.31 -13.99 7.55
CA GLY A 18 2.61 -15.06 6.84
C GLY A 18 3.20 -16.43 7.15
N ARG A 19 4.25 -16.81 6.45
CA ARG A 19 4.86 -18.15 6.60
C ARG A 19 5.41 -18.41 7.99
N GLY A 20 5.93 -17.39 8.66
CA GLY A 20 6.46 -17.52 10.02
C GLY A 20 5.39 -17.69 11.10
N ASN A 21 4.29 -16.97 11.00
CA ASN A 21 3.24 -16.89 12.03
C ASN A 21 1.84 -17.31 11.55
N ASN A 22 1.69 -17.71 10.30
CA ASN A 22 0.40 -18.09 9.70
C ASN A 22 -0.68 -16.99 9.80
N ILE A 23 -0.26 -15.72 9.70
CA ILE A 23 -1.15 -14.57 9.75
C ILE A 23 -1.35 -14.05 8.32
N TYR A 24 -2.47 -14.41 7.71
CA TYR A 24 -2.84 -14.03 6.34
C TYR A 24 -4.18 -13.30 6.27
N LYS A 25 -5.13 -13.70 7.10
CA LYS A 25 -6.51 -13.26 7.06
C LYS A 25 -6.69 -11.86 7.67
N GLU A 26 -6.11 -11.64 8.82
CA GLU A 26 -6.30 -10.44 9.63
C GLU A 26 -5.88 -9.15 8.92
N PRO A 27 -4.73 -9.09 8.23
CA PRO A 27 -4.36 -7.91 7.44
C PRO A 27 -5.35 -7.62 6.32
N ARG A 28 -5.86 -8.65 5.65
CA ARG A 28 -6.85 -8.51 4.59
C ARG A 28 -8.20 -8.03 5.10
N GLU A 29 -8.66 -8.54 6.22
CA GLU A 29 -9.90 -8.08 6.87
C GLU A 29 -9.81 -6.62 7.26
N LEU A 30 -8.65 -6.20 7.77
CA LEU A 30 -8.41 -4.81 8.14
C LEU A 30 -8.38 -3.90 6.91
N LEU A 31 -7.66 -4.28 5.86
CA LEU A 31 -7.56 -3.51 4.61
C LEU A 31 -8.91 -3.40 3.91
N ASN A 32 -9.71 -4.45 3.88
CA ASN A 32 -11.04 -4.44 3.26
C ASN A 32 -12.01 -3.44 3.90
N LYS A 33 -11.75 -3.01 5.14
CA LYS A 33 -12.54 -1.97 5.80
C LYS A 33 -12.23 -0.56 5.28
N VAL A 34 -11.11 -0.37 4.64
CA VAL A 34 -10.60 0.97 4.29
C VAL A 34 -10.27 1.18 2.82
N VAL A 35 -10.09 0.12 2.04
CA VAL A 35 -9.77 0.17 0.60
C VAL A 35 -10.42 -0.97 -0.16
N ASN A 36 -10.42 -0.87 -1.49
CA ASN A 36 -10.81 -1.96 -2.38
C ASN A 36 -9.62 -2.91 -2.57
N LEU A 37 -9.56 -3.95 -1.76
CA LEU A 37 -8.48 -4.93 -1.84
C LEU A 37 -8.69 -5.87 -3.02
N GLN A 38 -7.69 -5.98 -3.90
CA GLN A 38 -7.66 -6.89 -5.04
C GLN A 38 -6.84 -8.13 -4.70
N SER A 39 -7.29 -9.29 -5.18
CA SER A 39 -6.50 -10.53 -5.13
C SER A 39 -5.45 -10.56 -6.24
N VAL A 40 -4.35 -11.26 -5.97
CA VAL A 40 -3.30 -11.57 -6.94
C VAL A 40 -3.10 -13.07 -7.05
N SER A 41 -2.47 -13.53 -8.15
CA SER A 41 -2.31 -14.96 -8.42
C SER A 41 -1.43 -15.70 -7.40
N GLN A 42 -0.49 -15.00 -6.80
CA GLN A 42 0.42 -15.54 -5.78
C GLN A 42 0.31 -14.71 -4.50
N GLU A 43 -0.61 -15.10 -3.65
CA GLU A 43 -0.88 -14.46 -2.36
C GLU A 43 -0.99 -15.50 -1.23
N ALA A 44 -1.05 -15.06 -0.01
CA ALA A 44 -1.07 -15.87 1.20
C ALA A 44 0.10 -16.88 1.23
N GLU A 45 -0.17 -18.16 1.34
CA GLU A 45 0.87 -19.22 1.40
C GLU A 45 1.71 -19.27 0.12
N LEU A 46 1.17 -18.84 -1.02
CA LEU A 46 1.86 -18.77 -2.30
C LEU A 46 2.57 -17.43 -2.53
N GLY A 47 2.52 -16.52 -1.57
CA GLY A 47 3.09 -15.19 -1.67
C GLY A 47 4.60 -15.20 -1.92
N LEU A 48 5.06 -14.31 -2.80
CA LEU A 48 6.47 -14.18 -3.14
C LEU A 48 7.21 -13.31 -2.12
N CYS A 49 8.47 -13.62 -1.89
CA CYS A 49 9.36 -12.82 -1.05
C CYS A 49 9.72 -11.49 -1.71
N CYS A 50 9.94 -10.44 -0.90
CA CYS A 50 10.50 -9.19 -1.38
C CYS A 50 11.99 -9.27 -1.76
N GLY A 51 12.66 -10.35 -1.44
CA GLY A 51 14.08 -10.58 -1.70
C GLY A 51 15.04 -10.09 -0.61
N ASN A 52 14.52 -9.59 0.50
CA ASN A 52 15.35 -9.04 1.59
C ASN A 52 15.05 -9.70 2.95
N SER A 53 14.92 -11.01 2.95
CA SER A 53 14.74 -11.79 4.19
C SER A 53 16.06 -12.37 4.69
N LEU A 54 16.08 -12.87 5.92
CA LEU A 54 17.21 -13.60 6.49
C LEU A 54 17.63 -14.79 5.63
N GLY A 55 16.68 -15.48 4.98
CA GLY A 55 16.96 -16.54 4.00
C GLY A 55 17.70 -16.05 2.75
N GLY A 56 17.66 -14.75 2.47
CA GLY A 56 18.38 -14.12 1.35
C GLY A 56 19.82 -13.73 1.65
N VAL A 57 20.34 -13.98 2.84
CA VAL A 57 21.72 -13.59 3.25
C VAL A 57 22.79 -14.21 2.35
N GLN A 58 22.53 -15.42 1.83
CA GLN A 58 23.46 -16.12 0.94
C GLN A 58 23.29 -15.74 -0.54
N LEU A 59 22.31 -14.93 -0.88
CA LEU A 59 22.05 -14.48 -2.24
C LEU A 59 22.83 -13.20 -2.55
N ASN A 60 23.36 -13.10 -3.77
CA ASN A 60 23.98 -11.86 -4.24
C ASN A 60 22.91 -10.79 -4.57
N ALA A 61 23.35 -9.55 -4.79
CA ALA A 61 22.46 -8.43 -5.10
C ALA A 61 21.59 -8.67 -6.33
N VAL A 62 22.13 -9.26 -7.40
CA VAL A 62 21.40 -9.55 -8.63
C VAL A 62 20.28 -10.55 -8.39
N GLN A 63 20.54 -11.63 -7.66
CA GLN A 63 19.54 -12.63 -7.32
C GLN A 63 18.41 -12.05 -6.48
N ARG A 64 18.74 -11.22 -5.50
CA ARG A 64 17.74 -10.52 -4.68
C ARG A 64 16.89 -9.55 -5.50
N ASP A 65 17.50 -8.85 -6.46
CA ASP A 65 16.80 -7.95 -7.36
C ASP A 65 15.80 -8.70 -8.27
N LEU A 66 16.19 -9.87 -8.78
CA LEU A 66 15.29 -10.71 -9.58
C LEU A 66 14.08 -11.19 -8.76
N ILE A 67 14.30 -11.62 -7.52
CA ILE A 67 13.21 -12.04 -6.62
C ILE A 67 12.24 -10.86 -6.38
N ARG A 68 12.77 -9.67 -6.13
CA ARG A 68 11.95 -8.46 -5.93
C ARG A 68 11.13 -8.11 -7.17
N ILE A 69 11.74 -8.15 -8.34
CA ILE A 69 11.08 -7.86 -9.61
C ILE A 69 9.95 -8.86 -9.89
N ASP A 70 10.18 -10.14 -9.66
CA ASP A 70 9.16 -11.18 -9.82
C ASP A 70 7.95 -10.93 -8.91
N ALA A 71 8.20 -10.59 -7.65
CA ALA A 71 7.14 -10.24 -6.70
C ALA A 71 6.35 -9.00 -7.15
N LEU A 72 7.04 -7.95 -7.61
CA LEU A 72 6.42 -6.73 -8.11
C LEU A 72 5.59 -6.97 -9.37
N ASN A 73 6.05 -7.81 -10.29
CA ASN A 73 5.32 -8.16 -11.50
C ASN A 73 3.96 -8.81 -11.17
N VAL A 74 3.91 -9.66 -10.16
CA VAL A 74 2.67 -10.26 -9.69
C VAL A 74 1.77 -9.21 -9.03
N LEU A 75 2.32 -8.40 -8.12
CA LEU A 75 1.56 -7.41 -7.36
C LEU A 75 1.00 -6.28 -8.23
N GLN A 76 1.73 -5.85 -9.24
CA GLN A 76 1.38 -4.72 -10.11
C GLN A 76 0.55 -5.11 -11.34
N LYS A 77 0.29 -6.39 -11.56
CA LYS A 77 -0.33 -6.90 -12.80
C LYS A 77 -1.65 -6.22 -13.17
N ASN A 78 -2.50 -5.93 -12.19
CA ASN A 78 -3.82 -5.33 -12.40
C ASN A 78 -3.84 -3.81 -12.12
N ASN A 79 -2.71 -3.15 -12.15
CA ASN A 79 -2.53 -1.72 -11.95
C ASN A 79 -3.27 -1.19 -10.69
N PRO A 80 -2.98 -1.71 -9.48
CA PRO A 80 -3.55 -1.17 -8.26
C PRO A 80 -3.06 0.27 -8.03
N ASN A 81 -3.82 1.05 -7.27
CA ASN A 81 -3.36 2.39 -6.88
C ASN A 81 -2.12 2.31 -5.98
N TYR A 82 -2.03 1.29 -5.13
CA TYR A 82 -0.84 1.02 -4.33
C TYR A 82 -0.72 -0.42 -3.87
N ILE A 83 0.48 -0.76 -3.44
CA ILE A 83 0.83 -2.03 -2.79
C ILE A 83 0.85 -1.78 -1.29
N ALA A 84 0.09 -2.58 -0.53
CA ALA A 84 0.12 -2.57 0.92
C ALA A 84 0.99 -3.71 1.44
N THR A 85 1.77 -3.45 2.47
CA THR A 85 2.52 -4.47 3.20
C THR A 85 2.53 -4.18 4.69
N ALA A 86 2.68 -5.19 5.52
CA ALA A 86 2.77 -5.05 6.97
C ALA A 86 4.22 -5.17 7.50
N CYS A 87 5.20 -4.99 6.64
CA CYS A 87 6.61 -5.07 6.99
C CYS A 87 7.37 -3.83 6.48
N PRO A 88 7.97 -3.02 7.35
CA PRO A 88 8.74 -1.84 6.94
C PRO A 88 9.92 -2.17 6.03
N LEU A 89 10.55 -3.34 6.24
CA LEU A 89 11.67 -3.81 5.40
C LEU A 89 11.19 -4.16 3.99
N CYS A 90 10.05 -4.84 3.86
CA CYS A 90 9.44 -5.13 2.56
C CYS A 90 9.06 -3.83 1.83
N LYS A 91 8.47 -2.86 2.52
CA LYS A 91 8.19 -1.55 1.95
C LYS A 91 9.46 -0.90 1.41
N LYS A 92 10.50 -0.79 2.22
CA LYS A 92 11.80 -0.20 1.83
C LYS A 92 12.41 -0.91 0.63
N THR A 93 12.26 -2.22 0.56
CA THR A 93 12.79 -3.03 -0.55
C THR A 93 12.02 -2.80 -1.84
N PHE A 94 10.70 -2.83 -1.80
CA PHE A 94 9.85 -2.64 -2.97
C PHE A 94 9.93 -1.23 -3.55
N VAL A 95 10.01 -0.20 -2.74
CA VAL A 95 10.13 1.21 -3.18
C VAL A 95 11.28 1.43 -4.16
N LYS A 96 12.35 0.64 -4.07
CA LYS A 96 13.51 0.75 -4.97
C LYS A 96 13.20 0.47 -6.44
N SER A 97 12.17 -0.34 -6.72
CA SER A 97 11.88 -0.83 -8.07
C SER A 97 10.40 -0.78 -8.44
N ALA A 98 9.49 -0.47 -7.51
CA ALA A 98 8.07 -0.40 -7.78
C ALA A 98 7.72 0.79 -8.65
N GLU A 99 6.89 0.58 -9.66
CA GLU A 99 6.24 1.64 -10.44
C GLU A 99 4.99 2.16 -9.71
N THR A 100 4.38 1.29 -8.91
CA THR A 100 3.22 1.56 -8.07
C THR A 100 3.68 2.04 -6.70
N ASP A 101 2.94 2.95 -6.09
CA ASP A 101 3.17 3.43 -4.74
C ASP A 101 3.10 2.27 -3.72
N VAL A 102 3.98 2.27 -2.74
CA VAL A 102 4.06 1.23 -1.71
C VAL A 102 3.81 1.85 -0.34
N LYS A 103 2.84 1.32 0.39
CA LYS A 103 2.42 1.83 1.70
C LYS A 103 2.46 0.74 2.75
N ASP A 104 2.86 1.12 3.95
CA ASP A 104 2.67 0.29 5.13
C ASP A 104 1.18 0.27 5.51
N ILE A 105 0.70 -0.87 6.01
CA ILE A 105 -0.71 -1.02 6.44
C ILE A 105 -1.08 0.02 7.51
N ALA A 106 -0.14 0.38 8.39
CA ALA A 106 -0.36 1.39 9.42
C ALA A 106 -0.60 2.79 8.81
N GLU A 107 0.11 3.15 7.74
CA GLU A 107 -0.12 4.42 7.02
C GLU A 107 -1.51 4.48 6.43
N ILE A 108 -1.97 3.39 5.80
CA ILE A 108 -3.29 3.30 5.17
C ILE A 108 -4.40 3.47 6.22
N ILE A 109 -4.29 2.78 7.33
CA ILE A 109 -5.25 2.88 8.44
C ILE A 109 -5.25 4.28 9.05
N TRP A 110 -4.07 4.85 9.28
CA TRP A 110 -3.94 6.21 9.80
C TRP A 110 -4.64 7.25 8.92
N LEU A 111 -4.39 7.22 7.62
CA LEU A 111 -5.04 8.11 6.64
C LEU A 111 -6.57 7.95 6.64
N SER A 112 -7.04 6.71 6.73
CA SER A 112 -8.48 6.41 6.83
C SER A 112 -9.11 7.00 8.10
N MET A 113 -8.41 6.96 9.22
CA MET A 113 -8.87 7.55 10.48
C MET A 113 -8.90 9.09 10.42
N GLN A 114 -7.92 9.72 9.79
CA GLN A 114 -7.89 11.17 9.61
C GLN A 114 -9.03 11.65 8.72
N ASN A 115 -9.28 10.98 7.60
CA ASN A 115 -10.35 11.34 6.69
C ASN A 115 -11.76 11.19 7.32
N SER A 116 -11.91 10.29 8.28
CA SER A 116 -13.16 10.14 9.03
C SER A 116 -13.42 11.29 10.01
N ARG A 117 -12.39 12.05 10.39
CA ARG A 117 -12.47 13.18 11.33
C ARG A 117 -12.74 14.52 10.64
N LYS A 118 -12.60 14.60 9.31
CA LYS A 118 -12.94 15.82 8.58
C LYS A 118 -14.45 16.08 8.76
N PRO A 119 -14.86 17.27 9.25
CA PRO A 119 -16.27 17.59 9.40
C PRO A 119 -16.93 17.54 8.02
N LYS A 120 -18.15 17.02 7.96
CA LYS A 120 -18.96 16.96 6.72
C LYS A 120 -19.38 18.34 6.18
N PHE A 121 -19.05 19.40 6.87
CA PHE A 121 -19.32 20.78 6.50
C PHE A 121 -18.00 21.55 6.30
N VAL A 122 -17.39 21.38 5.15
CA VAL A 122 -16.69 22.50 4.56
C VAL A 122 -17.71 23.16 3.65
N HIS A 123 -18.40 24.20 4.13
CA HIS A 123 -18.97 25.18 3.22
C HIS A 123 -17.82 25.64 2.35
N GLU A 124 -17.95 25.47 1.03
CA GLU A 124 -17.13 26.19 0.08
C GLU A 124 -17.20 27.66 0.49
N ILE A 125 -16.16 28.15 1.12
CA ILE A 125 -15.94 29.58 1.20
C ILE A 125 -15.72 29.99 -0.26
N LYS A 126 -16.79 30.49 -0.87
CA LYS A 126 -16.67 31.18 -2.15
C LYS A 126 -15.60 32.23 -1.95
N GLN A 127 -14.47 32.07 -2.62
CA GLN A 127 -13.48 33.13 -2.69
C GLN A 127 -14.22 34.39 -3.13
N PRO A 128 -14.04 35.52 -2.44
CA PRO A 128 -14.58 36.79 -2.93
C PRO A 128 -14.05 36.96 -4.35
N LYS A 129 -14.96 37.22 -5.27
CA LYS A 129 -14.57 37.63 -6.63
C LYS A 129 -13.62 38.82 -6.45
N GLU A 130 -12.41 38.71 -7.02
CA GLU A 130 -11.54 39.85 -7.17
C GLU A 130 -12.36 40.93 -7.87
N GLU A 131 -12.71 41.95 -7.11
CA GLU A 131 -13.22 43.17 -7.71
C GLU A 131 -12.09 43.76 -8.57
N ALA A 132 -12.38 43.96 -9.83
CA ALA A 132 -11.43 44.55 -10.75
C ALA A 132 -10.95 45.87 -10.16
N VAL A 133 -9.64 45.99 -9.90
CA VAL A 133 -9.01 47.26 -9.52
C VAL A 133 -9.13 48.18 -10.74
N ILE A 134 -9.94 49.22 -10.60
CA ILE A 134 -10.01 50.30 -11.61
C ILE A 134 -8.77 51.16 -11.36
N GLU A 135 -7.77 51.08 -12.26
CA GLU A 135 -6.68 52.05 -12.30
C GLU A 135 -7.22 53.39 -12.76
N LEU A 136 -7.11 54.39 -11.92
CA LEU A 136 -7.32 55.78 -12.29
C LEU A 136 -6.04 56.37 -12.90
#